data_7ffb1c8981117de67ab6bf9f5a953c7a
#
_entry.id   7ffb1c8981117de67ab6bf9f5a953c7a
#
_cell.length_a   1.000
_cell.length_b   1.000
_cell.length_c   1.000
_cell.angle_alpha   90.00
_cell.angle_beta   90.00
_cell.angle_gamma   90.00
#
_symmetry.space_group_name_H-M   'P 1'
#
loop_
_entity.id
_entity.type
_entity.pdbx_description
1 polymer ?
#
loop_
_entity_poly.entity_id
_entity_poly.type
_entity_poly.pdbx_seq_one_letter_code
_entity_poly.pdbx_strand_id
1 'polypeptide(L)'
;VGSEMCIRDRQNYLSVLKSYNDALMRRKNLEMTSAALKVLNAPAYPISAMPTPLKKMVMAACAGTFLFILGFFLILELLDRTLRDSIRTRRLIGLPMLGAFPKDSILEYHNYVEESKSIATKQLSNSILRFCQQKKEGLPYIINFISTEGGEGKSYVIEALKKYWNSIGLKTKVITWKSDFRIDSREYNLAKSITDLYTSEEEDILIVEYPNLREASISPELLQEANLNILVARADRGWKETDKLLSEKLSQQVGKTPLYVYLTHASRNVVEDYTGMLPPYTLWRKIVYRLSQLALTESIFTFTKREKQPATSGDEDDE
;
A
#
# COMPACT_ATOMS: atom_id res chain seq x y z
N VAL A 1 92.08 -41.08 51.43
CA VAL A 1 90.81 -41.31 52.19
C VAL A 1 90.16 -40.00 52.67
N GLY A 2 90.92 -38.89 52.92
CA GLY A 2 90.38 -37.64 53.43
C GLY A 2 89.63 -36.77 52.36
N SER A 3 90.07 -36.83 51.07
CA SER A 3 89.48 -35.96 50.03
C SER A 3 88.09 -36.42 49.52
N GLU A 4 87.87 -37.74 49.47
CA GLU A 4 86.58 -38.31 49.05
C GLU A 4 85.48 -38.09 50.08
N MET A 5 85.81 -38.08 51.36
CA MET A 5 84.87 -37.75 52.44
C MET A 5 84.40 -36.30 52.38
N CYS A 6 85.35 -35.37 52.10
CA CYS A 6 84.96 -33.93 51.92
C CYS A 6 84.07 -33.66 50.71
N ILE A 7 84.30 -34.38 49.61
CA ILE A 7 83.47 -34.24 48.40
C ILE A 7 82.04 -34.77 48.63
N ARG A 8 81.95 -35.93 49.30
CA ARG A 8 80.67 -36.56 49.64
C ARG A 8 79.83 -35.70 50.66
N ASP A 9 80.55 -35.17 51.61
CA ASP A 9 79.90 -34.27 52.59
C ASP A 9 79.41 -32.96 51.96
N ARG A 10 80.23 -32.41 51.06
CA ARG A 10 79.80 -31.22 50.26
C ARG A 10 78.59 -31.56 49.33
N GLN A 11 78.56 -32.75 48.71
CA GLN A 11 77.40 -33.13 47.92
C GLN A 11 76.14 -33.33 48.73
N ASN A 12 76.30 -33.95 49.93
CA ASN A 12 75.18 -34.08 50.88
C ASN A 12 74.66 -32.69 51.37
N TYR A 13 75.57 -31.81 51.69
CA TYR A 13 75.16 -30.39 52.06
C TYR A 13 74.44 -29.68 50.96
N LEU A 14 74.94 -29.75 49.73
CA LEU A 14 74.29 -29.17 48.54
C LEU A 14 72.94 -29.81 48.25
N SER A 15 72.74 -31.08 48.43
CA SER A 15 71.49 -31.80 48.25
C SER A 15 70.44 -31.33 49.30
N VAL A 16 70.85 -31.20 50.54
CA VAL A 16 70.02 -30.73 51.64
C VAL A 16 69.66 -29.25 51.44
N LEU A 17 70.61 -28.42 51.01
CA LEU A 17 70.36 -27.00 50.71
C LEU A 17 69.39 -26.84 49.56
N LYS A 18 69.52 -27.69 48.51
CA LYS A 18 68.57 -27.71 47.38
C LYS A 18 67.17 -28.10 47.83
N SER A 19 67.04 -29.19 48.58
CA SER A 19 65.75 -29.64 49.13
C SER A 19 65.07 -28.58 50.03
N TYR A 20 65.90 -27.90 50.84
CA TYR A 20 65.41 -26.79 51.68
C TYR A 20 64.88 -25.62 50.84
N ASN A 21 65.67 -25.22 49.84
CA ASN A 21 65.23 -24.15 48.94
C ASN A 21 63.93 -24.51 48.16
N ASP A 22 63.83 -25.77 47.68
CA ASP A 22 62.66 -26.29 47.01
C ASP A 22 61.41 -26.27 47.94
N ALA A 23 61.58 -26.65 49.17
CA ALA A 23 60.53 -26.59 50.21
C ALA A 23 60.13 -25.16 50.53
N LEU A 24 61.10 -24.25 50.60
CA LEU A 24 60.85 -22.83 50.81
C LEU A 24 60.11 -22.15 49.66
N MET A 25 60.45 -22.53 48.41
CA MET A 25 59.77 -22.08 47.22
C MET A 25 58.35 -22.61 47.17
N ARG A 26 58.14 -23.91 47.49
CA ARG A 26 56.77 -24.47 47.59
C ARG A 26 55.93 -23.75 48.62
N ARG A 27 56.49 -23.43 49.80
CA ARG A 27 55.80 -22.69 50.81
C ARG A 27 55.41 -21.30 50.36
N LYS A 28 56.33 -20.56 49.72
CA LYS A 28 56.05 -19.23 49.17
C LYS A 28 54.97 -19.30 48.06
N ASN A 29 55.03 -20.30 47.18
CA ASN A 29 53.99 -20.48 46.16
C ASN A 29 52.63 -20.78 46.77
N LEU A 30 52.56 -21.58 47.83
CA LEU A 30 51.33 -21.85 48.56
C LEU A 30 50.81 -20.58 49.25
N GLU A 31 51.67 -19.76 49.87
CA GLU A 31 51.30 -18.49 50.48
C GLU A 31 50.77 -17.50 49.43
N MET A 32 51.42 -17.42 48.26
CA MET A 32 50.93 -16.57 47.14
C MET A 32 49.62 -17.05 46.58
N THR A 33 49.47 -18.38 46.41
CA THR A 33 48.19 -18.97 45.89
C THR A 33 47.05 -18.82 46.90
N SER A 34 47.35 -18.97 48.22
CA SER A 34 46.34 -18.77 49.26
C SER A 34 45.97 -17.29 49.42
N ALA A 35 46.92 -16.36 49.16
CA ALA A 35 46.64 -14.91 49.18
C ALA A 35 45.75 -14.48 47.97
N ALA A 36 45.84 -15.19 46.77
CA ALA A 36 45.02 -14.93 45.64
C ALA A 36 43.56 -15.37 45.84
N LEU A 37 43.28 -16.29 46.75
CA LEU A 37 41.95 -16.75 47.13
C LEU A 37 41.36 -16.02 48.36
N LYS A 38 41.64 -14.73 48.48
CA LYS A 38 41.00 -13.92 49.51
C LYS A 38 39.54 -13.77 49.16
N VAL A 39 38.68 -14.33 50.01
CA VAL A 39 37.22 -14.12 49.87
C VAL A 39 36.92 -12.62 49.98
N LEU A 40 36.60 -11.99 48.89
CA LEU A 40 36.30 -10.55 48.81
C LEU A 40 35.06 -10.20 49.62
N ASN A 41 34.09 -11.11 49.71
CA ASN A 41 32.91 -10.96 50.54
C ASN A 41 32.66 -12.25 51.32
N ALA A 42 32.63 -12.15 52.65
CA ALA A 42 32.19 -13.29 53.45
C ALA A 42 30.71 -13.62 53.10
N PRO A 43 30.33 -14.90 53.02
CA PRO A 43 28.94 -15.24 52.80
C PRO A 43 28.12 -14.68 53.96
N ALA A 44 27.35 -13.61 53.64
CA ALA A 44 26.42 -13.01 54.60
C ALA A 44 25.02 -13.56 54.27
N TYR A 45 24.32 -14.05 55.28
CA TYR A 45 22.90 -14.33 55.15
C TYR A 45 22.14 -13.03 54.92
N PRO A 46 21.34 -12.92 53.84
CA PRO A 46 20.54 -11.74 53.63
C PRO A 46 19.51 -11.61 54.78
N ILE A 47 19.68 -10.57 55.59
CA ILE A 47 18.82 -10.30 56.75
C ILE A 47 17.44 -9.79 56.30
N SER A 48 17.35 -9.27 55.05
CA SER A 48 16.07 -8.88 54.42
C SER A 48 16.04 -9.34 52.96
N ALA A 49 14.87 -9.79 52.50
CA ALA A 49 14.65 -10.08 51.11
C ALA A 49 14.89 -8.81 50.26
N MET A 50 15.72 -8.92 49.21
CA MET A 50 15.90 -7.80 48.28
C MET A 50 14.54 -7.43 47.67
N PRO A 51 14.08 -6.18 47.82
CA PRO A 51 12.82 -5.76 47.25
C PRO A 51 12.90 -5.90 45.73
N THR A 52 12.15 -6.85 45.18
CA THR A 52 12.01 -7.00 43.70
C THR A 52 11.43 -5.71 43.16
N PRO A 53 12.01 -5.07 42.15
CA PRO A 53 11.49 -3.83 41.58
C PRO A 53 10.22 -4.09 40.75
N LEU A 54 9.18 -4.55 41.43
CA LEU A 54 7.93 -5.06 40.84
C LEU A 54 7.28 -4.00 39.96
N LYS A 55 7.30 -2.73 40.38
CA LYS A 55 6.79 -1.60 39.59
C LYS A 55 7.52 -1.43 38.24
N LYS A 56 8.86 -1.55 38.27
CA LYS A 56 9.68 -1.44 37.05
C LYS A 56 9.44 -2.64 36.12
N MET A 57 9.28 -3.86 36.65
CA MET A 57 9.01 -5.04 35.86
C MET A 57 7.62 -4.97 35.23
N VAL A 58 6.59 -4.55 35.98
CA VAL A 58 5.24 -4.37 35.44
C VAL A 58 5.23 -3.29 34.36
N MET A 59 5.89 -2.16 34.60
CA MET A 59 5.96 -1.08 33.61
C MET A 59 6.70 -1.51 32.33
N ALA A 60 7.79 -2.28 32.47
CA ALA A 60 8.51 -2.85 31.34
C ALA A 60 7.68 -3.87 30.55
N ALA A 61 6.92 -4.74 31.25
CA ALA A 61 6.02 -5.69 30.62
C ALA A 61 4.89 -4.98 29.86
N CYS A 62 4.26 -3.96 30.45
CA CYS A 62 3.23 -3.16 29.78
C CYS A 62 3.77 -2.44 28.54
N ALA A 63 4.95 -1.82 28.65
CA ALA A 63 5.60 -1.14 27.53
C ALA A 63 5.98 -2.14 26.42
N GLY A 64 6.53 -3.30 26.78
CA GLY A 64 6.87 -4.37 25.83
C GLY A 64 5.64 -4.89 25.10
N THR A 65 4.56 -5.16 25.83
CA THR A 65 3.29 -5.60 25.23
C THR A 65 2.71 -4.55 24.28
N PHE A 66 2.72 -3.30 24.69
CA PHE A 66 2.25 -2.19 23.84
C PHE A 66 3.05 -2.08 22.54
N LEU A 67 4.38 -2.12 22.62
CA LEU A 67 5.25 -2.08 21.44
C LEU A 67 5.06 -3.31 20.54
N PHE A 68 4.86 -4.48 21.13
CA PHE A 68 4.57 -5.71 20.37
C PHE A 68 3.26 -5.60 19.59
N ILE A 69 2.18 -5.15 20.24
CA ILE A 69 0.88 -4.96 19.59
C ILE A 69 0.99 -3.91 18.47
N LEU A 70 1.63 -2.79 18.76
CA LEU A 70 1.82 -1.71 17.78
C LEU A 70 2.64 -2.20 16.57
N GLY A 71 3.74 -2.92 16.81
CA GLY A 71 4.58 -3.51 15.77
C GLY A 71 3.81 -4.55 14.93
N PHE A 72 2.99 -5.38 15.57
CA PHE A 72 2.15 -6.36 14.89
C PHE A 72 1.15 -5.68 13.93
N PHE A 73 0.41 -4.66 14.41
CA PHE A 73 -0.52 -3.92 13.54
C PHE A 73 0.19 -3.16 12.42
N LEU A 74 1.38 -2.63 12.68
CA LEU A 74 2.18 -1.96 11.66
C LEU A 74 2.63 -2.93 10.56
N ILE A 75 3.03 -4.14 10.92
CA ILE A 75 3.37 -5.20 9.95
C ILE A 75 2.15 -5.59 9.12
N LEU A 76 0.97 -5.77 9.74
CA LEU A 76 -0.26 -6.07 9.02
C LEU A 76 -0.60 -4.97 8.01
N GLU A 77 -0.47 -3.69 8.39
CA GLU A 77 -0.73 -2.55 7.52
C GLU A 77 0.27 -2.46 6.36
N LEU A 78 1.55 -2.80 6.59
CA LEU A 78 2.57 -2.84 5.53
C LEU A 78 2.35 -3.98 4.52
N LEU A 79 1.81 -5.11 4.99
CA LEU A 79 1.52 -6.27 4.15
C LEU A 79 0.17 -6.15 3.42
N ASP A 80 -0.70 -5.24 3.86
CA ASP A 80 -2.00 -5.01 3.25
C ASP A 80 -1.83 -4.33 1.87
N ARG A 81 -2.18 -5.04 0.81
CA ARG A 81 -2.17 -4.56 -0.58
C ARG A 81 -3.57 -4.22 -1.10
N THR A 82 -4.53 -4.01 -0.21
CA THR A 82 -5.88 -3.61 -0.63
C THR A 82 -5.93 -2.16 -1.10
N LEU A 83 -6.87 -1.88 -1.99
CA LEU A 83 -7.08 -0.54 -2.56
C LEU A 83 -8.00 0.32 -1.68
N ARG A 84 -7.88 0.17 -0.34
CA ARG A 84 -8.77 0.81 0.65
C ARG A 84 -8.65 2.32 0.75
N ASP A 85 -7.60 2.90 0.20
CA ASP A 85 -7.28 4.32 0.31
C ASP A 85 -6.97 4.91 -1.07
N SER A 86 -7.43 6.12 -1.34
CA SER A 86 -7.24 6.82 -2.61
C SER A 86 -5.76 7.06 -2.94
N ILE A 87 -4.96 7.43 -1.94
CA ILE A 87 -3.52 7.68 -2.09
C ILE A 87 -2.78 6.36 -2.36
N ARG A 88 -3.10 5.32 -1.60
CA ARG A 88 -2.53 3.97 -1.78
C ARG A 88 -2.88 3.41 -3.16
N THR A 89 -4.12 3.55 -3.60
CA THR A 89 -4.58 3.11 -4.91
C THR A 89 -3.80 3.75 -6.03
N ARG A 90 -3.65 5.09 -6.00
CA ARG A 90 -2.84 5.81 -6.99
C ARG A 90 -1.38 5.34 -7.00
N ARG A 91 -0.81 5.05 -5.84
CA ARG A 91 0.59 4.55 -5.72
C ARG A 91 0.73 3.12 -6.24
N LEU A 92 -0.24 2.22 -5.97
CA LEU A 92 -0.18 0.81 -6.36
C LEU A 92 -0.49 0.62 -7.85
N ILE A 93 -1.47 1.32 -8.38
CA ILE A 93 -1.92 1.18 -9.78
C ILE A 93 -1.11 2.09 -10.71
N GLY A 94 -0.65 3.26 -10.23
CA GLY A 94 0.10 4.23 -11.03
C GLY A 94 -0.77 5.06 -11.97
N LEU A 95 -2.10 4.96 -11.90
CA LEU A 95 -3.05 5.67 -12.76
C LEU A 95 -3.86 6.70 -11.96
N PRO A 96 -4.32 7.78 -12.60
CA PRO A 96 -5.21 8.75 -11.97
C PRO A 96 -6.56 8.14 -11.67
N MET A 97 -7.16 8.54 -10.54
CA MET A 97 -8.47 8.07 -10.13
C MET A 97 -9.57 9.01 -10.59
N LEU A 98 -10.67 8.45 -11.07
CA LEU A 98 -11.87 9.18 -11.48
C LEU A 98 -12.86 9.35 -10.33
N GLY A 99 -12.88 8.39 -9.42
CA GLY A 99 -13.79 8.37 -8.27
C GLY A 99 -13.93 6.99 -7.65
N ALA A 100 -14.92 6.84 -6.77
CA ALA A 100 -15.21 5.59 -6.10
C ALA A 100 -16.72 5.38 -5.92
N PHE A 101 -17.14 4.10 -5.98
CA PHE A 101 -18.51 3.67 -5.79
C PHE A 101 -18.69 2.98 -4.43
N PRO A 102 -19.72 3.34 -3.66
CA PRO A 102 -19.90 2.83 -2.31
C PRO A 102 -20.19 1.32 -2.30
N LYS A 103 -19.74 0.68 -1.23
CA LYS A 103 -20.06 -0.71 -0.91
C LYS A 103 -21.49 -0.81 -0.38
N ASP A 104 -22.17 -1.92 -0.67
CA ASP A 104 -23.46 -2.26 -0.07
C ASP A 104 -23.27 -2.68 1.40
N SER A 105 -23.06 -1.72 2.28
CA SER A 105 -22.83 -1.94 3.70
C SER A 105 -23.72 -1.02 4.54
N ILE A 106 -24.72 -1.63 5.18
CA ILE A 106 -25.61 -0.91 6.12
C ILE A 106 -24.79 -0.38 7.31
N LEU A 107 -23.74 -1.07 7.73
CA LEU A 107 -22.90 -0.66 8.86
C LEU A 107 -22.11 0.64 8.55
N GLU A 108 -21.56 0.76 7.33
CA GLU A 108 -20.77 1.93 6.95
C GLU A 108 -21.64 3.13 6.51
N TYR A 109 -22.68 2.86 5.73
CA TYR A 109 -23.51 3.90 5.11
C TYR A 109 -24.85 4.10 5.83
N HIS A 110 -25.11 3.31 6.88
CA HIS A 110 -26.37 3.31 7.60
C HIS A 110 -27.56 3.12 6.62
N ASN A 111 -28.65 3.80 6.83
CA ASN A 111 -29.82 3.74 5.92
C ASN A 111 -29.66 4.59 4.65
N TYR A 112 -28.49 5.23 4.42
CA TYR A 112 -28.23 6.16 3.32
C TYR A 112 -27.45 5.53 2.16
N VAL A 113 -27.47 4.21 2.01
CA VAL A 113 -26.74 3.49 0.94
C VAL A 113 -27.16 3.95 -0.43
N GLU A 114 -28.47 4.00 -0.71
CA GLU A 114 -29.01 4.37 -2.02
C GLU A 114 -28.76 5.86 -2.34
N GLU A 115 -28.86 6.74 -1.34
CA GLU A 115 -28.53 8.14 -1.52
C GLU A 115 -27.03 8.33 -1.81
N SER A 116 -26.17 7.62 -1.11
CA SER A 116 -24.73 7.62 -1.36
C SER A 116 -24.37 7.10 -2.75
N LYS A 117 -25.04 6.04 -3.24
CA LYS A 117 -24.88 5.55 -4.61
C LYS A 117 -25.33 6.59 -5.65
N SER A 118 -26.46 7.24 -5.40
CA SER A 118 -26.94 8.30 -6.29
C SER A 118 -25.95 9.48 -6.38
N ILE A 119 -25.39 9.91 -5.25
CA ILE A 119 -24.37 10.97 -5.20
C ILE A 119 -23.11 10.53 -5.97
N ALA A 120 -22.61 9.29 -5.73
CA ALA A 120 -21.43 8.75 -6.41
C ALA A 120 -21.67 8.62 -7.93
N THR A 121 -22.86 8.19 -8.35
CA THR A 121 -23.24 8.11 -9.78
C THR A 121 -23.26 9.48 -10.44
N LYS A 122 -23.84 10.48 -9.80
CA LYS A 122 -23.85 11.87 -10.30
C LYS A 122 -22.44 12.43 -10.44
N GLN A 123 -21.59 12.18 -9.45
CA GLN A 123 -20.19 12.61 -9.46
C GLN A 123 -19.41 11.93 -10.61
N LEU A 124 -19.60 10.61 -10.78
CA LEU A 124 -18.99 9.86 -11.87
C LEU A 124 -19.45 10.40 -13.23
N SER A 125 -20.77 10.59 -13.41
CA SER A 125 -21.33 11.19 -14.62
C SER A 125 -20.70 12.55 -14.94
N ASN A 126 -20.62 13.45 -13.96
CA ASN A 126 -20.02 14.77 -14.15
C ASN A 126 -18.53 14.67 -14.53
N SER A 127 -17.81 13.69 -13.97
CA SER A 127 -16.41 13.46 -14.29
C SER A 127 -16.25 12.93 -15.72
N ILE A 128 -17.09 12.01 -16.15
CA ILE A 128 -17.07 11.45 -17.52
C ILE A 128 -17.45 12.51 -18.56
N LEU A 129 -18.50 13.29 -18.32
CA LEU A 129 -18.99 14.29 -19.28
C LEU A 129 -17.96 15.39 -19.60
N ARG A 130 -16.97 15.61 -18.75
CA ARG A 130 -15.83 16.50 -19.05
C ARG A 130 -15.01 16.02 -20.26
N PHE A 131 -14.93 14.71 -20.46
CA PHE A 131 -14.21 14.12 -21.59
C PHE A 131 -15.08 14.09 -22.86
N CYS A 132 -16.39 14.25 -22.71
CA CYS A 132 -17.34 14.24 -23.83
C CYS A 132 -17.51 15.61 -24.52
N GLN A 133 -16.74 16.63 -24.16
CA GLN A 133 -16.89 17.99 -24.74
C GLN A 133 -16.32 18.11 -26.16
N GLN A 134 -15.44 17.21 -26.60
CA GLN A 134 -14.82 17.21 -27.92
C GLN A 134 -15.49 16.19 -28.82
N LYS A 135 -16.72 16.41 -29.23
CA LYS A 135 -17.45 15.52 -30.12
C LYS A 135 -16.94 15.66 -31.56
N LYS A 136 -16.65 14.55 -32.22
CA LYS A 136 -16.64 14.46 -33.67
C LYS A 136 -18.09 14.43 -34.12
N GLU A 137 -18.51 15.33 -34.98
CA GLU A 137 -19.88 15.42 -35.48
C GLU A 137 -20.35 14.05 -36.03
N GLY A 138 -21.48 13.55 -35.53
CA GLY A 138 -22.13 12.33 -36.02
C GLY A 138 -21.73 11.00 -35.37
N LEU A 139 -20.76 10.96 -34.40
CA LEU A 139 -20.38 9.74 -33.72
C LEU A 139 -20.75 9.79 -32.23
N PRO A 140 -21.17 8.66 -31.60
CA PRO A 140 -21.41 8.62 -30.16
C PRO A 140 -20.13 8.79 -29.37
N TYR A 141 -20.22 9.23 -28.11
CA TYR A 141 -19.09 9.19 -27.18
C TYR A 141 -18.85 7.76 -26.71
N ILE A 142 -17.70 7.21 -26.98
CA ILE A 142 -17.32 5.85 -26.62
C ILE A 142 -16.61 5.85 -25.28
N ILE A 143 -17.14 5.07 -24.33
CA ILE A 143 -16.59 4.92 -22.97
C ILE A 143 -16.36 3.43 -22.72
N ASN A 144 -15.11 3.06 -22.53
CA ASN A 144 -14.72 1.69 -22.27
C ASN A 144 -14.66 1.40 -20.76
N PHE A 145 -15.31 0.32 -20.33
CA PHE A 145 -15.22 -0.23 -18.99
C PHE A 145 -14.42 -1.53 -19.01
N ILE A 146 -13.30 -1.52 -18.32
CA ILE A 146 -12.28 -2.58 -18.32
C ILE A 146 -12.04 -3.01 -16.87
N SER A 147 -11.64 -4.25 -16.63
CA SER A 147 -11.16 -4.71 -15.31
C SER A 147 -10.06 -5.73 -15.46
N THR A 148 -9.23 -5.89 -14.43
CA THR A 148 -8.19 -6.91 -14.43
C THR A 148 -8.72 -8.29 -14.09
N GLU A 149 -9.79 -8.38 -13.28
CA GLU A 149 -10.39 -9.63 -12.83
C GLU A 149 -11.92 -9.59 -12.96
N GLY A 150 -12.55 -10.77 -12.93
CA GLY A 150 -14.01 -10.88 -12.90
C GLY A 150 -14.60 -10.41 -11.56
N GLY A 151 -15.84 -9.91 -11.57
CA GLY A 151 -16.53 -9.51 -10.34
C GLY A 151 -16.07 -8.17 -9.74
N GLU A 152 -15.35 -7.34 -10.49
CA GLU A 152 -14.92 -5.98 -10.07
C GLU A 152 -16.06 -4.95 -10.03
N GLY A 153 -17.30 -5.33 -10.38
CA GLY A 153 -18.46 -4.45 -10.30
C GLY A 153 -18.69 -3.56 -11.53
N LYS A 154 -18.07 -3.84 -12.68
CA LYS A 154 -18.30 -3.08 -13.94
C LYS A 154 -19.77 -2.92 -14.26
N SER A 155 -20.46 -4.06 -14.48
CA SER A 155 -21.88 -4.08 -14.91
C SER A 155 -22.77 -3.28 -13.96
N TYR A 156 -22.48 -3.34 -12.64
CA TYR A 156 -23.24 -2.62 -11.63
C TYR A 156 -23.12 -1.09 -11.76
N VAL A 157 -21.90 -0.60 -11.97
CA VAL A 157 -21.63 0.83 -12.18
C VAL A 157 -22.23 1.31 -13.51
N ILE A 158 -22.10 0.50 -14.56
CA ILE A 158 -22.66 0.79 -15.89
C ILE A 158 -24.19 0.92 -15.81
N GLU A 159 -24.86 0.00 -15.10
CA GLU A 159 -26.31 0.04 -14.94
C GLU A 159 -26.76 1.28 -14.18
N ALA A 160 -26.05 1.66 -13.11
CA ALA A 160 -26.34 2.88 -12.36
C ALA A 160 -26.18 4.14 -13.23
N LEU A 161 -25.11 4.21 -14.04
CA LEU A 161 -24.87 5.31 -14.99
C LEU A 161 -25.96 5.35 -16.07
N LYS A 162 -26.29 4.22 -16.69
CA LYS A 162 -27.33 4.12 -17.72
C LYS A 162 -28.67 4.63 -17.17
N LYS A 163 -29.06 4.17 -15.98
CA LYS A 163 -30.29 4.61 -15.31
C LYS A 163 -30.30 6.10 -15.08
N TYR A 164 -29.19 6.65 -14.61
CA TYR A 164 -29.07 8.08 -14.36
C TYR A 164 -29.09 8.89 -15.65
N TRP A 165 -28.32 8.53 -16.69
CA TRP A 165 -28.30 9.27 -17.96
C TRP A 165 -29.63 9.22 -18.70
N ASN A 166 -30.31 8.07 -18.70
CA ASN A 166 -31.67 7.98 -19.24
C ASN A 166 -32.66 8.91 -18.51
N SER A 167 -32.48 9.08 -17.17
CA SER A 167 -33.33 9.97 -16.39
C SER A 167 -33.13 11.46 -16.72
N ILE A 168 -32.00 11.85 -17.27
CA ILE A 168 -31.67 13.20 -17.72
C ILE A 168 -31.81 13.39 -19.24
N GLY A 169 -32.31 12.36 -19.94
CA GLY A 169 -32.64 12.45 -21.38
C GLY A 169 -31.45 12.15 -22.32
N LEU A 170 -30.30 11.65 -21.82
CA LEU A 170 -29.20 11.21 -22.69
C LEU A 170 -29.46 9.81 -23.22
N LYS A 171 -29.43 9.65 -24.55
CA LYS A 171 -29.58 8.33 -25.21
C LYS A 171 -28.31 7.52 -24.99
N THR A 172 -28.38 6.54 -24.08
CA THR A 172 -27.23 5.71 -23.72
C THR A 172 -27.43 4.26 -24.13
N LYS A 173 -26.54 3.74 -24.97
CA LYS A 173 -26.47 2.32 -25.32
C LYS A 173 -25.32 1.66 -24.58
N VAL A 174 -25.53 0.45 -24.08
CA VAL A 174 -24.51 -0.38 -23.47
C VAL A 174 -24.37 -1.62 -24.32
N ILE A 175 -23.16 -1.92 -24.77
CA ILE A 175 -22.78 -3.18 -25.41
C ILE A 175 -21.87 -3.98 -24.49
N THR A 176 -22.14 -5.26 -24.36
CA THR A 176 -21.42 -6.14 -23.44
C THR A 176 -20.90 -7.37 -24.15
N TRP A 177 -19.72 -7.82 -23.73
CA TRP A 177 -19.11 -9.06 -24.25
C TRP A 177 -19.95 -10.31 -23.98
N LYS A 178 -20.92 -10.23 -23.07
CA LYS A 178 -21.77 -11.37 -22.72
C LYS A 178 -22.91 -11.60 -23.72
N SER A 179 -23.45 -10.53 -24.31
CA SER A 179 -24.62 -10.60 -25.16
C SER A 179 -24.38 -10.11 -26.58
N ASP A 180 -23.55 -9.08 -26.76
CA ASP A 180 -23.51 -8.36 -28.04
C ASP A 180 -22.30 -8.76 -28.88
N PHE A 181 -21.19 -9.16 -28.30
CA PHE A 181 -20.04 -9.72 -29.01
C PHE A 181 -19.37 -10.86 -28.25
N ARG A 182 -18.80 -11.82 -28.99
CA ARG A 182 -18.16 -13.01 -28.39
C ARG A 182 -16.65 -12.86 -28.44
N ILE A 183 -15.99 -13.14 -27.31
CA ILE A 183 -14.53 -13.06 -27.16
C ILE A 183 -13.81 -13.99 -28.16
N ASP A 184 -14.38 -15.19 -28.40
CA ASP A 184 -13.79 -16.19 -29.27
C ASP A 184 -14.17 -15.97 -30.75
N SER A 185 -14.85 -14.87 -31.09
CA SER A 185 -15.19 -14.59 -32.46
C SER A 185 -14.03 -14.00 -33.24
N ARG A 186 -13.97 -14.27 -34.53
CA ARG A 186 -13.01 -13.66 -35.46
C ARG A 186 -13.21 -12.13 -35.51
N GLU A 187 -14.47 -11.71 -35.44
CA GLU A 187 -14.88 -10.30 -35.47
C GLU A 187 -14.24 -9.51 -34.31
N TYR A 188 -14.35 -10.01 -33.10
CA TYR A 188 -13.72 -9.37 -31.94
C TYR A 188 -12.18 -9.34 -32.02
N ASN A 189 -11.56 -10.47 -32.40
CA ASN A 189 -10.11 -10.58 -32.43
C ASN A 189 -9.44 -9.76 -33.56
N LEU A 190 -10.18 -9.43 -34.61
CA LEU A 190 -9.71 -8.64 -35.74
C LEU A 190 -10.32 -7.23 -35.79
N ALA A 191 -11.17 -6.87 -34.84
CA ALA A 191 -11.80 -5.56 -34.77
C ALA A 191 -10.77 -4.44 -34.63
N LYS A 192 -10.85 -3.47 -35.51
CA LYS A 192 -10.02 -2.25 -35.49
C LYS A 192 -10.82 -1.03 -35.09
N SER A 193 -12.13 -1.08 -35.22
CA SER A 193 -13.04 -0.02 -34.84
C SER A 193 -14.23 -0.61 -34.07
N ILE A 194 -14.85 0.23 -33.24
CA ILE A 194 -16.08 -0.15 -32.54
C ILE A 194 -17.22 -0.45 -33.50
N THR A 195 -17.19 0.15 -34.69
CA THR A 195 -18.17 -0.11 -35.76
C THR A 195 -18.12 -1.55 -36.31
N ASP A 196 -17.00 -2.24 -36.13
CA ASP A 196 -16.87 -3.67 -36.48
C ASP A 196 -17.65 -4.57 -35.50
N LEU A 197 -17.85 -4.08 -34.26
CA LEU A 197 -18.57 -4.80 -33.21
C LEU A 197 -20.03 -4.39 -33.09
N TYR A 198 -20.32 -3.14 -33.39
CA TYR A 198 -21.65 -2.56 -33.22
C TYR A 198 -21.88 -1.43 -34.21
N THR A 199 -23.03 -1.47 -34.91
CA THR A 199 -23.47 -0.36 -35.76
C THR A 199 -24.23 0.65 -34.90
N SER A 200 -23.67 1.87 -34.76
CA SER A 200 -24.33 2.95 -34.04
C SER A 200 -25.61 3.39 -34.74
N GLU A 201 -26.67 3.58 -33.95
CA GLU A 201 -27.93 4.14 -34.41
C GLU A 201 -27.96 5.66 -34.17
N GLU A 202 -28.64 6.13 -33.15
CA GLU A 202 -28.73 7.56 -32.81
C GLU A 202 -28.37 7.83 -31.34
N GLU A 203 -27.36 7.11 -30.80
CA GLU A 203 -26.96 7.25 -29.40
C GLU A 203 -26.07 8.48 -29.20
N ASP A 204 -26.21 9.12 -28.03
CA ASP A 204 -25.27 10.14 -27.58
C ASP A 204 -24.02 9.51 -26.98
N ILE A 205 -24.21 8.45 -26.19
CA ILE A 205 -23.14 7.77 -25.44
C ILE A 205 -23.23 6.26 -25.68
N LEU A 206 -22.11 5.69 -26.07
CA LEU A 206 -21.91 4.26 -26.20
C LEU A 206 -20.98 3.75 -25.10
N ILE A 207 -21.48 2.90 -24.21
CA ILE A 207 -20.68 2.24 -23.19
C ILE A 207 -20.31 0.84 -23.68
N VAL A 208 -19.02 0.53 -23.65
CA VAL A 208 -18.51 -0.80 -24.01
C VAL A 208 -18.00 -1.49 -22.75
N GLU A 209 -18.67 -2.58 -22.38
CA GLU A 209 -18.22 -3.44 -21.29
C GLU A 209 -17.35 -4.56 -21.83
N TYR A 210 -16.04 -4.46 -21.63
CA TYR A 210 -15.09 -5.50 -22.03
C TYR A 210 -15.00 -6.64 -21.00
N PRO A 211 -14.57 -7.85 -21.43
CA PRO A 211 -14.20 -8.92 -20.53
C PRO A 211 -13.09 -8.46 -19.58
N ASN A 212 -12.76 -9.28 -18.59
CA ASN A 212 -11.59 -8.96 -17.78
C ASN A 212 -10.30 -9.26 -18.57
N LEU A 213 -9.24 -8.51 -18.29
CA LEU A 213 -7.97 -8.60 -19.00
C LEU A 213 -7.23 -9.94 -18.82
N ARG A 214 -7.67 -10.78 -17.88
CA ARG A 214 -7.16 -12.15 -17.73
C ARG A 214 -7.81 -13.13 -18.70
N GLU A 215 -9.07 -12.89 -19.08
CA GLU A 215 -9.82 -13.76 -20.00
C GLU A 215 -9.52 -13.43 -21.46
N ALA A 216 -9.47 -12.13 -21.78
CA ALA A 216 -9.22 -11.70 -23.16
C ALA A 216 -8.39 -10.42 -23.22
N SER A 217 -7.58 -10.28 -24.26
CA SER A 217 -6.91 -9.03 -24.59
C SER A 217 -7.84 -8.13 -25.41
N ILE A 218 -7.68 -6.82 -25.25
CA ILE A 218 -8.41 -5.82 -26.02
C ILE A 218 -7.47 -5.26 -27.08
N SER A 219 -7.97 -5.08 -28.31
CA SER A 219 -7.19 -4.45 -29.38
C SER A 219 -6.80 -3.02 -29.01
N PRO A 220 -5.54 -2.60 -29.21
CA PRO A 220 -5.12 -1.23 -28.94
C PRO A 220 -5.93 -0.19 -29.73
N GLU A 221 -6.37 -0.53 -30.94
CA GLU A 221 -7.17 0.35 -31.80
C GLU A 221 -8.52 0.67 -31.14
N LEU A 222 -9.20 -0.32 -30.57
CA LEU A 222 -10.47 -0.13 -29.83
C LEU A 222 -10.29 0.73 -28.56
N LEU A 223 -9.14 0.61 -27.88
CA LEU A 223 -8.82 1.41 -26.72
C LEU A 223 -8.51 2.87 -27.09
N GLN A 224 -7.87 3.09 -28.23
CA GLN A 224 -7.48 4.42 -28.72
C GLN A 224 -8.63 5.17 -29.39
N GLU A 225 -9.61 4.45 -29.92
CA GLU A 225 -10.83 5.03 -30.52
C GLU A 225 -11.75 5.64 -29.46
N ALA A 226 -11.73 5.11 -28.25
CA ALA A 226 -12.57 5.58 -27.14
C ALA A 226 -12.21 7.01 -26.70
N ASN A 227 -13.23 7.75 -26.22
CA ASN A 227 -13.03 9.05 -25.61
C ASN A 227 -12.48 8.93 -24.18
N LEU A 228 -12.81 7.81 -23.51
CA LEU A 228 -12.38 7.55 -22.15
C LEU A 228 -12.30 6.04 -21.88
N ASN A 229 -11.21 5.60 -21.27
CA ASN A 229 -11.05 4.26 -20.75
C ASN A 229 -11.10 4.27 -19.22
N ILE A 230 -11.94 3.42 -18.64
CA ILE A 230 -12.12 3.32 -17.19
C ILE A 230 -11.72 1.92 -16.73
N LEU A 231 -10.65 1.84 -15.96
CA LEU A 231 -10.22 0.62 -15.29
C LEU A 231 -10.98 0.50 -13.96
N VAL A 232 -11.90 -0.44 -13.88
CA VAL A 232 -12.68 -0.70 -12.67
C VAL A 232 -11.93 -1.71 -11.80
N ALA A 233 -11.78 -1.39 -10.51
CA ALA A 233 -11.13 -2.25 -9.52
C ALA A 233 -11.90 -2.23 -8.20
N ARG A 234 -11.88 -3.37 -7.46
CA ARG A 234 -12.51 -3.46 -6.14
C ARG A 234 -11.57 -2.94 -5.05
N ALA A 235 -12.09 -2.08 -4.19
CA ALA A 235 -11.35 -1.51 -3.07
C ALA A 235 -11.01 -2.54 -1.97
N ASP A 236 -11.85 -3.55 -1.79
CA ASP A 236 -11.70 -4.60 -0.76
C ASP A 236 -10.84 -5.79 -1.21
N ARG A 237 -10.35 -5.80 -2.44
CA ARG A 237 -9.47 -6.83 -2.99
C ARG A 237 -8.00 -6.40 -2.93
N GLY A 238 -7.12 -7.34 -2.56
CA GLY A 238 -5.68 -7.13 -2.65
C GLY A 238 -5.20 -7.04 -4.09
N TRP A 239 -4.45 -5.99 -4.42
CA TRP A 239 -3.85 -5.78 -5.74
C TRP A 239 -2.63 -6.69 -5.91
N LYS A 240 -2.71 -7.64 -6.85
CA LYS A 240 -1.67 -8.63 -7.12
C LYS A 240 -0.67 -8.10 -8.15
N GLU A 241 0.51 -8.69 -8.22
CA GLU A 241 1.53 -8.33 -9.22
C GLU A 241 1.02 -8.55 -10.65
N THR A 242 0.20 -9.60 -10.86
CA THR A 242 -0.45 -9.83 -12.16
C THR A 242 -1.39 -8.70 -12.57
N ASP A 243 -2.10 -8.08 -11.61
CA ASP A 243 -2.99 -6.96 -11.89
C ASP A 243 -2.18 -5.72 -12.29
N LYS A 244 -1.04 -5.52 -11.62
CA LYS A 244 -0.11 -4.45 -11.95
C LYS A 244 0.45 -4.58 -13.37
N LEU A 245 0.93 -5.76 -13.74
CA LEU A 245 1.42 -6.03 -15.10
C LEU A 245 0.34 -5.80 -16.16
N LEU A 246 -0.91 -6.22 -15.88
CA LEU A 246 -2.03 -6.01 -16.80
C LEU A 246 -2.39 -4.52 -16.92
N SER A 247 -2.38 -3.77 -15.82
CA SER A 247 -2.65 -2.33 -15.84
C SER A 247 -1.55 -1.53 -16.54
N GLU A 248 -0.27 -1.91 -16.37
CA GLU A 248 0.86 -1.32 -17.09
C GLU A 248 0.77 -1.58 -18.60
N LYS A 249 0.47 -2.83 -19.00
CA LYS A 249 0.24 -3.19 -20.40
C LYS A 249 -0.93 -2.40 -21.00
N LEU A 250 -2.05 -2.31 -20.26
CA LEU A 250 -3.20 -1.52 -20.68
C LEU A 250 -2.82 -0.05 -20.89
N SER A 251 -2.07 0.55 -19.96
CA SER A 251 -1.60 1.94 -20.06
C SER A 251 -0.74 2.18 -21.31
N GLN A 252 0.10 1.21 -21.68
CA GLN A 252 0.89 1.29 -22.90
C GLN A 252 0.02 1.18 -24.18
N GLN A 253 -0.99 0.31 -24.17
CA GLN A 253 -1.87 0.10 -25.31
C GLN A 253 -2.82 1.28 -25.58
N VAL A 254 -3.31 1.93 -24.54
CA VAL A 254 -4.21 3.08 -24.62
C VAL A 254 -3.55 4.30 -25.28
N GLY A 255 -2.23 4.43 -25.20
CA GLY A 255 -1.48 5.51 -25.83
C GLY A 255 -1.82 6.89 -25.25
N LYS A 256 -2.38 7.78 -26.05
CA LYS A 256 -2.74 9.16 -25.66
C LYS A 256 -4.17 9.30 -25.13
N THR A 257 -4.99 8.28 -25.25
CA THR A 257 -6.39 8.30 -24.79
C THR A 257 -6.45 8.33 -23.26
N PRO A 258 -7.36 9.08 -22.65
CA PRO A 258 -7.48 9.14 -21.20
C PRO A 258 -7.78 7.76 -20.59
N LEU A 259 -7.01 7.38 -19.58
CA LEU A 259 -7.19 6.16 -18.80
C LEU A 259 -7.26 6.51 -17.31
N TYR A 260 -8.36 6.16 -16.67
CA TYR A 260 -8.62 6.43 -15.26
C TYR A 260 -9.03 5.18 -14.51
N VAL A 261 -8.75 5.16 -13.22
CA VAL A 261 -9.22 4.09 -12.31
C VAL A 261 -10.51 4.54 -11.64
N TYR A 262 -11.46 3.62 -11.54
CA TYR A 262 -12.66 3.79 -10.76
C TYR A 262 -12.79 2.64 -9.76
N LEU A 263 -12.86 2.96 -8.47
CA LEU A 263 -13.00 1.96 -7.42
C LEU A 263 -14.45 1.59 -7.19
N THR A 264 -14.70 0.31 -6.98
CA THR A 264 -15.98 -0.23 -6.50
C THR A 264 -15.83 -0.82 -5.10
N HIS A 265 -16.91 -1.09 -4.42
CA HIS A 265 -16.90 -1.61 -3.05
C HIS A 265 -16.06 -0.75 -2.10
N ALA A 266 -16.01 0.55 -2.36
CA ALA A 266 -15.21 1.48 -1.59
C ALA A 266 -15.85 1.76 -0.22
N SER A 267 -14.99 1.95 0.78
CA SER A 267 -15.40 2.46 2.07
C SER A 267 -15.87 3.90 1.96
N ARG A 268 -16.65 4.33 2.93
CA ARG A 268 -17.25 5.66 2.95
C ARG A 268 -16.21 6.78 2.82
N ASN A 269 -15.10 6.67 3.52
CA ASN A 269 -14.04 7.68 3.50
C ASN A 269 -13.49 7.90 2.09
N VAL A 270 -13.24 6.82 1.35
CA VAL A 270 -12.75 6.89 -0.03
C VAL A 270 -13.78 7.52 -0.97
N VAL A 271 -15.06 7.22 -0.79
CA VAL A 271 -16.11 7.85 -1.59
C VAL A 271 -16.22 9.34 -1.26
N GLU A 272 -16.13 9.70 0.03
CA GLU A 272 -16.17 11.11 0.50
C GLU A 272 -14.98 11.94 -0.04
N ASP A 273 -13.83 11.34 -0.34
CA ASP A 273 -12.69 12.03 -0.98
C ASP A 273 -13.06 12.61 -2.36
N TYR A 274 -14.00 11.99 -3.07
CA TYR A 274 -14.41 12.39 -4.43
C TYR A 274 -15.76 13.07 -4.49
N THR A 275 -16.68 12.69 -3.62
CA THR A 275 -18.06 13.20 -3.63
C THR A 275 -18.32 14.32 -2.62
N GLY A 276 -17.38 14.51 -1.69
CA GLY A 276 -17.61 15.30 -0.49
C GLY A 276 -18.36 14.51 0.57
N MET A 277 -18.69 15.17 1.66
CA MET A 277 -19.35 14.55 2.82
C MET A 277 -20.68 13.88 2.44
N LEU A 278 -20.81 12.60 2.77
CA LEU A 278 -22.01 11.79 2.56
C LEU A 278 -22.98 11.85 3.77
N PRO A 279 -24.31 11.66 3.56
CA PRO A 279 -25.27 11.60 4.66
C PRO A 279 -24.98 10.47 5.66
N PRO A 280 -25.37 10.60 6.97
CA PRO A 280 -26.05 11.72 7.61
C PRO A 280 -25.13 12.90 7.96
N TYR A 281 -25.61 14.13 7.84
CA TYR A 281 -24.87 15.36 8.07
C TYR A 281 -24.92 15.82 9.55
N THR A 282 -24.46 14.97 10.49
CA THR A 282 -24.42 15.31 11.92
C THR A 282 -23.25 16.24 12.26
N LEU A 283 -23.38 17.04 13.34
CA LEU A 283 -22.31 17.97 13.76
C LEU A 283 -20.98 17.25 14.07
N TRP A 284 -21.04 16.12 14.78
CA TRP A 284 -19.88 15.30 15.07
C TRP A 284 -19.17 14.80 13.80
N ARG A 285 -19.93 14.37 12.82
CA ARG A 285 -19.35 13.93 11.54
C ARG A 285 -18.70 15.07 10.77
N LYS A 286 -19.29 16.29 10.80
CA LYS A 286 -18.64 17.45 10.18
C LYS A 286 -17.28 17.74 10.79
N ILE A 287 -17.13 17.57 12.11
CA ILE A 287 -15.85 17.76 12.81
C ILE A 287 -14.85 16.67 12.39
N VAL A 288 -15.26 15.40 12.43
CA VAL A 288 -14.39 14.25 12.05
C VAL A 288 -13.98 14.38 10.58
N TYR A 289 -14.90 14.72 9.69
CA TYR A 289 -14.62 14.93 8.26
C TYR A 289 -13.61 16.07 8.05
N ARG A 290 -13.75 17.20 8.74
CA ARG A 290 -12.75 18.28 8.67
C ARG A 290 -11.38 17.86 9.18
N LEU A 291 -11.34 17.10 10.26
CA LEU A 291 -10.06 16.58 10.81
C LEU A 291 -9.41 15.59 9.84
N SER A 292 -10.16 14.69 9.20
CA SER A 292 -9.62 13.77 8.20
C SER A 292 -9.06 14.50 6.98
N GLN A 293 -9.73 15.57 6.53
CA GLN A 293 -9.23 16.42 5.44
C GLN A 293 -7.92 17.13 5.77
N LEU A 294 -7.72 17.53 7.01
CA LEU A 294 -6.46 18.13 7.47
C LEU A 294 -5.30 17.10 7.47
N ALA A 295 -5.60 15.84 7.80
CA ALA A 295 -4.60 14.77 7.80
C ALA A 295 -4.24 14.28 6.39
N LEU A 296 -5.12 14.44 5.40
CA LEU A 296 -4.92 14.04 4.00
C LEU A 296 -4.21 15.10 3.15
N THR A 297 -3.98 16.31 3.70
CA THR A 297 -3.23 17.33 2.98
C THR A 297 -1.76 16.93 2.91
N GLU A 298 -1.27 16.52 1.76
CA GLU A 298 0.12 16.10 1.47
C GLU A 298 1.20 17.12 1.89
N SER A 299 0.79 18.34 2.28
CA SER A 299 1.67 19.44 2.66
C SER A 299 2.44 19.24 3.98
N ILE A 300 2.10 18.22 4.79
CA ILE A 300 2.77 18.00 6.08
C ILE A 300 3.99 17.07 5.97
N PHE A 301 4.11 16.26 4.90
CA PHE A 301 5.19 15.27 4.77
C PHE A 301 6.01 15.32 3.47
N THR A 302 5.75 16.24 2.57
CA THR A 302 6.68 16.49 1.47
C THR A 302 7.74 17.50 1.92
N PHE A 303 8.85 16.99 2.42
CA PHE A 303 10.13 17.69 2.28
C PHE A 303 10.36 17.85 0.77
N THR A 304 9.87 18.93 0.21
CA THR A 304 10.16 19.35 -1.16
C THR A 304 11.65 19.55 -1.26
N LYS A 305 12.33 18.60 -1.87
CA LYS A 305 13.64 18.81 -2.45
C LYS A 305 13.42 19.87 -3.53
N ARG A 306 13.67 21.13 -3.18
CA ARG A 306 13.69 22.25 -4.10
C ARG A 306 14.78 21.94 -5.13
N GLU A 307 14.40 21.44 -6.28
CA GLU A 307 15.26 21.39 -7.44
C GLU A 307 15.58 22.83 -7.83
N LYS A 308 16.83 23.22 -7.60
CA LYS A 308 17.36 24.50 -8.11
C LYS A 308 17.25 24.45 -9.63
N GLN A 309 16.37 25.26 -10.19
CA GLN A 309 16.46 25.61 -11.61
C GLN A 309 17.83 26.24 -11.87
N PRO A 310 18.55 25.81 -12.90
CA PRO A 310 19.76 26.49 -13.30
C PRO A 310 19.40 27.89 -13.79
N ALA A 311 20.08 28.89 -13.24
CA ALA A 311 20.01 30.26 -13.68
C ALA A 311 20.43 30.33 -15.15
N THR A 312 19.53 30.73 -16.02
CA THR A 312 19.86 31.20 -17.35
C THR A 312 20.63 32.53 -17.21
N SER A 313 21.91 32.45 -17.47
CA SER A 313 22.75 33.64 -17.70
C SER A 313 22.23 34.35 -18.94
N GLY A 314 21.60 35.48 -18.75
CA GLY A 314 21.43 36.46 -19.81
C GLY A 314 22.76 37.14 -20.02
N ASP A 315 23.35 36.95 -21.16
CA ASP A 315 24.37 37.85 -21.69
C ASP A 315 23.62 39.01 -22.35
N GLU A 316 23.67 40.15 -21.69
CA GLU A 316 23.57 41.45 -22.32
C GLU A 316 24.91 41.70 -23.00
N ASP A 317 24.91 41.86 -24.31
CA ASP A 317 25.94 42.59 -25.03
C ASP A 317 25.28 43.71 -25.83
N ASP A 318 25.71 44.92 -25.46
CA ASP A 318 25.53 46.17 -26.15
C ASP A 318 26.14 46.14 -27.58
N GLU A 319 25.42 46.60 -28.56
CA GLU A 319 25.77 47.64 -29.52
C GLU A 319 24.60 47.94 -30.46
#